data_8f84217975d3f40748964be12c580ea8
#
_entry.id   8f84217975d3f40748964be12c580ea8
#
_cell.length_a   1.000
_cell.length_b   1.000
_cell.length_c   1.000
_cell.angle_alpha   90.00
_cell.angle_beta   90.00
_cell.angle_gamma   90.00
#
_symmetry.space_group_name_H-M   'P 1'
#
loop_
_entity.id
_entity.type
_entity.pdbx_description
1 polymer ?
#
loop_
_entity_poly.entity_id
_entity_poly.type
_entity_poly.pdbx_seq_one_letter_code
_entity_poly.pdbx_strand_id
1 'polypeptide(L)'
;MSKGRFGAHGGQYIPETLMNAVLELEEAYNHYKNDPEFQKELTTLLNEYAGRPSRLYYAEHMTKDLGGAKIYLKREDLNHTGAHKINNVLGQMLLAKKRGKTRVIAETGAGQHGVATATAAALFGMECEIYMGIEDTKRQALNVYKMRLLGAKVHEVTTGTGTLKDAVSEAMREWTNRIEDTHYVLGSCMGPHPFPTIVRDFQAVISKEIKEQMLEKEGRLPDAVLACVGGGSNAIGAFYNFIEDKDVQLIGCEAAGRGVNTAETAATIATGRLGIFHGMKSYFCQDEYGQIAPVYSISAGLDYPGIGPEHANLYDTGRAQYVAITDDEAVDAFEYLSRIEGIIPAIESAHAIAYAMKIAPTMGKDKIIVVNVSGRGDKDCAAIARYRGEDIHE
;
A
#
# COMPACT_ATOMS: atom_id res chain seq x y z
N MET A 1 5.87 17.31 18.90
CA MET A 1 5.29 15.93 18.89
C MET A 1 6.35 14.99 19.41
N SER A 2 6.00 13.96 20.17
CA SER A 2 6.96 12.94 20.58
C SER A 2 7.41 12.14 19.35
N LYS A 3 8.71 11.81 19.32
CA LYS A 3 9.39 11.09 18.23
C LYS A 3 8.62 9.83 17.81
N GLY A 4 8.29 9.71 16.53
CA GLY A 4 7.59 8.53 15.99
C GLY A 4 6.13 8.39 16.40
N ARG A 5 5.48 9.46 16.83
CA ARG A 5 4.07 9.44 17.22
C ARG A 5 3.21 10.24 16.26
N PHE A 6 2.03 9.69 16.00
CA PHE A 6 0.90 10.30 15.30
C PHE A 6 -0.27 10.33 16.30
N GLY A 7 -0.40 11.43 17.05
CA GLY A 7 -1.30 11.47 18.20
C GLY A 7 -0.98 10.36 19.22
N ALA A 8 -1.95 9.49 19.50
CA ALA A 8 -1.80 8.35 20.40
C ALA A 8 -1.12 7.12 19.76
N HIS A 9 -0.92 7.16 18.43
CA HIS A 9 -0.47 6.03 17.63
C HIS A 9 1.03 6.07 17.32
N GLY A 10 1.57 4.99 16.74
CA GLY A 10 2.99 4.87 16.36
C GLY A 10 3.86 4.34 17.48
N GLY A 11 5.10 4.79 17.53
CA GLY A 11 6.11 4.37 18.51
C GLY A 11 6.99 3.23 18.03
N GLN A 12 7.77 2.68 18.96
CA GLN A 12 8.76 1.61 18.71
C GLN A 12 8.58 0.51 19.76
N TYR A 13 7.66 -0.41 19.51
CA TYR A 13 7.35 -1.53 20.41
C TYR A 13 8.00 -2.81 19.87
N ILE A 14 9.32 -2.85 19.94
CA ILE A 14 10.14 -3.93 19.39
C ILE A 14 11.08 -4.48 20.46
N PRO A 15 11.59 -5.72 20.30
CA PRO A 15 12.64 -6.27 21.15
C PRO A 15 13.89 -5.37 21.14
N GLU A 16 14.60 -5.35 22.25
CA GLU A 16 15.86 -4.59 22.39
C GLU A 16 16.89 -4.97 21.34
N THR A 17 16.88 -6.23 20.86
CA THR A 17 17.75 -6.72 19.79
C THR A 17 17.58 -5.99 18.46
N LEU A 18 16.42 -5.39 18.18
CA LEU A 18 16.15 -4.59 16.98
C LEU A 18 16.30 -3.08 17.21
N MET A 19 16.41 -2.63 18.45
CA MET A 19 16.37 -1.20 18.75
C MET A 19 17.52 -0.44 18.07
N ASN A 20 18.73 -0.97 18.10
CA ASN A 20 19.87 -0.34 17.44
C ASN A 20 19.68 -0.25 15.92
N ALA A 21 19.11 -1.27 15.28
CA ALA A 21 18.86 -1.28 13.84
C ALA A 21 17.87 -0.18 13.42
N VAL A 22 16.80 0.06 14.19
CA VAL A 22 15.83 1.12 13.87
C VAL A 22 16.33 2.51 14.22
N LEU A 23 17.18 2.66 15.27
CA LEU A 23 17.82 3.93 15.60
C LEU A 23 18.84 4.34 14.53
N GLU A 24 19.68 3.39 14.08
CA GLU A 24 20.61 3.59 12.94
C GLU A 24 19.85 3.97 11.66
N LEU A 25 18.75 3.28 11.38
CA LEU A 25 17.91 3.60 10.23
C LEU A 25 17.32 5.00 10.31
N GLU A 26 16.85 5.42 11.48
CA GLU A 26 16.30 6.75 11.72
C GLU A 26 17.35 7.84 11.54
N GLU A 27 18.55 7.65 12.09
CA GLU A 27 19.67 8.58 11.94
C GLU A 27 20.05 8.73 10.46
N ALA A 28 20.24 7.63 9.77
CA ALA A 28 20.56 7.63 8.34
C ALA A 28 19.44 8.30 7.51
N TYR A 29 18.19 7.99 7.78
CA TYR A 29 17.07 8.62 7.09
C TYR A 29 17.03 10.13 7.33
N ASN A 30 17.21 10.59 8.57
CA ASN A 30 17.23 12.01 8.89
C ASN A 30 18.39 12.76 8.25
N HIS A 31 19.53 12.08 8.05
CA HIS A 31 20.67 12.61 7.31
C HIS A 31 20.35 12.74 5.80
N TYR A 32 19.90 11.64 5.18
CA TYR A 32 19.77 11.58 3.73
C TYR A 32 18.49 12.23 3.17
N LYS A 33 17.41 12.33 3.94
CA LYS A 33 16.14 12.87 3.45
C LYS A 33 16.22 14.29 2.87
N ASN A 34 17.20 15.09 3.32
CA ASN A 34 17.44 16.46 2.84
C ASN A 34 18.76 16.59 2.07
N ASP A 35 19.48 15.49 1.87
CA ASP A 35 20.73 15.49 1.13
C ASP A 35 20.46 15.69 -0.38
N PRO A 36 21.04 16.73 -1.02
CA PRO A 36 20.75 17.03 -2.43
C PRO A 36 21.19 15.93 -3.41
N GLU A 37 22.26 15.20 -3.11
CA GLU A 37 22.74 14.11 -3.96
C GLU A 37 21.80 12.91 -3.87
N PHE A 38 21.35 12.57 -2.64
CA PHE A 38 20.34 11.52 -2.42
C PHE A 38 19.05 11.85 -3.15
N GLN A 39 18.55 13.08 -3.01
CA GLN A 39 17.31 13.52 -3.67
C GLN A 39 17.43 13.51 -5.20
N LYS A 40 18.59 13.89 -5.74
CA LYS A 40 18.86 13.84 -7.18
C LYS A 40 18.88 12.40 -7.68
N GLU A 41 19.58 11.49 -7.00
CA GLU A 41 19.68 10.07 -7.37
C GLU A 41 18.29 9.40 -7.30
N LEU A 42 17.52 9.66 -6.23
CA LEU A 42 16.17 9.17 -6.09
C LEU A 42 15.24 9.69 -7.19
N THR A 43 15.30 10.98 -7.50
CA THR A 43 14.49 11.59 -8.56
C THR A 43 14.82 10.97 -9.92
N THR A 44 16.10 10.74 -10.21
CA THR A 44 16.52 10.06 -11.44
C THR A 44 15.95 8.65 -11.52
N LEU A 45 16.05 7.86 -10.44
CA LEU A 45 15.47 6.52 -10.37
C LEU A 45 13.94 6.52 -10.56
N LEU A 46 13.26 7.45 -9.93
CA LEU A 46 11.80 7.58 -10.06
C LEU A 46 11.39 7.96 -11.49
N ASN A 47 12.09 8.89 -12.13
CA ASN A 47 11.72 9.37 -13.45
C ASN A 47 12.15 8.42 -14.58
N GLU A 48 13.38 7.95 -14.55
CA GLU A 48 13.96 7.21 -15.67
C GLU A 48 13.73 5.70 -15.55
N TYR A 49 13.66 5.16 -14.32
CA TYR A 49 13.48 3.74 -14.10
C TYR A 49 12.04 3.37 -13.73
N ALA A 50 11.41 4.09 -12.81
CA ALA A 50 10.03 3.83 -12.43
C ALA A 50 8.98 4.41 -13.39
N GLY A 51 9.36 5.35 -14.25
CA GLY A 51 8.48 5.93 -15.27
C GLY A 51 7.59 7.06 -14.76
N ARG A 52 8.02 7.77 -13.69
CA ARG A 52 7.27 8.92 -13.16
C ARG A 52 7.49 10.18 -14.02
N PRO A 53 6.58 11.18 -13.93
CA PRO A 53 5.35 11.20 -13.13
C PRO A 53 4.29 10.23 -13.66
N SER A 54 3.56 9.57 -12.77
CA SER A 54 2.39 8.78 -13.17
C SER A 54 1.28 9.71 -13.67
N ARG A 55 0.48 9.23 -14.63
CA ARG A 55 -0.53 10.07 -15.26
C ARG A 55 -1.78 10.26 -14.39
N LEU A 56 -2.36 11.45 -14.46
CA LEU A 56 -3.70 11.72 -13.97
C LEU A 56 -4.65 11.69 -15.18
N TYR A 57 -5.39 10.60 -15.30
CA TYR A 57 -6.27 10.31 -16.44
C TYR A 57 -7.70 10.73 -16.14
N TYR A 58 -8.31 11.52 -17.03
CA TYR A 58 -9.72 11.83 -16.95
C TYR A 58 -10.53 10.64 -17.45
N ALA A 59 -11.27 9.99 -16.56
CA ALA A 59 -12.11 8.86 -16.86
C ALA A 59 -13.45 9.35 -17.45
N GLU A 60 -13.43 9.71 -18.73
CA GLU A 60 -14.55 10.37 -19.41
C GLU A 60 -15.78 9.48 -19.49
N HIS A 61 -15.59 8.20 -19.87
CA HIS A 61 -16.70 7.27 -20.00
C HIS A 61 -17.33 6.96 -18.64
N MET A 62 -16.51 6.72 -17.64
CA MET A 62 -16.96 6.51 -16.26
C MET A 62 -17.70 7.75 -15.70
N THR A 63 -17.18 8.94 -15.96
CA THR A 63 -17.82 10.21 -15.57
C THR A 63 -19.19 10.39 -16.21
N LYS A 64 -19.31 10.09 -17.51
CA LYS A 64 -20.58 10.18 -18.24
C LYS A 64 -21.58 9.13 -17.78
N ASP A 65 -21.13 7.90 -17.59
CA ASP A 65 -21.98 6.78 -17.17
C ASP A 65 -22.57 6.99 -15.78
N LEU A 66 -21.77 7.43 -14.81
CA LEU A 66 -22.21 7.69 -13.44
C LEU A 66 -22.99 9.00 -13.28
N GLY A 67 -22.78 9.98 -14.15
CA GLY A 67 -23.62 11.17 -14.31
C GLY A 67 -23.46 12.26 -13.24
N GLY A 68 -22.50 12.15 -12.31
CA GLY A 68 -22.24 13.12 -11.25
C GLY A 68 -20.87 13.79 -11.37
N ALA A 69 -20.05 13.66 -10.33
CA ALA A 69 -18.73 14.26 -10.27
C ALA A 69 -17.81 13.79 -11.42
N LYS A 70 -16.90 14.66 -11.84
CA LYS A 70 -15.77 14.29 -12.71
C LYS A 70 -14.86 13.32 -12.00
N ILE A 71 -14.43 12.26 -12.69
CA ILE A 71 -13.55 11.24 -12.12
C ILE A 71 -12.20 11.28 -12.81
N TYR A 72 -11.15 11.42 -12.02
CA TYR A 72 -9.77 11.28 -12.45
C TYR A 72 -9.15 10.05 -11.80
N LEU A 73 -8.35 9.30 -12.56
CA LEU A 73 -7.61 8.14 -12.10
C LEU A 73 -6.12 8.48 -12.04
N LYS A 74 -5.53 8.39 -10.86
CA LYS A 74 -4.07 8.49 -10.71
C LYS A 74 -3.47 7.11 -11.02
N ARG A 75 -2.76 7.03 -12.12
CA ARG A 75 -2.36 5.78 -12.78
C ARG A 75 -1.04 5.23 -12.25
N GLU A 76 -1.00 4.84 -10.97
CA GLU A 76 0.15 4.14 -10.38
C GLU A 76 0.33 2.72 -10.92
N ASP A 77 -0.68 2.16 -11.55
CA ASP A 77 -0.65 0.90 -12.29
C ASP A 77 0.27 0.92 -13.52
N LEU A 78 0.62 2.10 -14.03
CA LEU A 78 1.53 2.27 -15.16
C LEU A 78 3.01 2.40 -14.76
N ASN A 79 3.32 2.47 -13.48
CA ASN A 79 4.70 2.47 -13.01
C ASN A 79 5.40 1.15 -13.35
N HIS A 80 6.73 1.19 -13.43
CA HIS A 80 7.52 -0.05 -13.50
C HIS A 80 7.14 -0.99 -12.35
N THR A 81 7.06 -2.28 -12.63
CA THR A 81 6.48 -3.35 -11.79
C THR A 81 4.96 -3.36 -11.66
N GLY A 82 4.27 -2.33 -12.19
CA GLY A 82 2.82 -2.31 -12.31
C GLY A 82 2.05 -1.86 -11.06
N ALA A 83 2.71 -1.17 -10.12
CA ALA A 83 2.08 -0.66 -8.92
C ALA A 83 2.89 0.48 -8.25
N HIS A 84 2.29 1.13 -7.24
CA HIS A 84 2.90 2.17 -6.43
C HIS A 84 4.09 1.71 -5.58
N LYS A 85 4.25 0.42 -5.35
CA LYS A 85 5.27 -0.14 -4.44
C LYS A 85 6.69 0.26 -4.81
N ILE A 86 6.97 0.42 -6.10
CA ILE A 86 8.29 0.79 -6.60
C ILE A 86 8.79 2.13 -6.04
N ASN A 87 7.89 3.07 -5.73
CA ASN A 87 8.26 4.39 -5.18
C ASN A 87 8.98 4.25 -3.84
N ASN A 88 8.36 3.54 -2.91
CA ASN A 88 8.92 3.28 -1.59
C ASN A 88 10.18 2.40 -1.68
N VAL A 89 10.12 1.35 -2.50
CA VAL A 89 11.23 0.40 -2.62
C VAL A 89 12.49 1.08 -3.12
N LEU A 90 12.44 1.89 -4.17
CA LEU A 90 13.60 2.62 -4.68
C LEU A 90 14.20 3.55 -3.61
N GLY A 91 13.37 4.25 -2.85
CA GLY A 91 13.83 5.09 -1.75
C GLY A 91 14.53 4.29 -0.65
N GLN A 92 13.94 3.18 -0.19
CA GLN A 92 14.55 2.33 0.82
C GLN A 92 15.81 1.62 0.32
N MET A 93 15.83 1.17 -0.92
CA MET A 93 17.04 0.55 -1.52
C MET A 93 18.19 1.53 -1.62
N LEU A 94 17.92 2.76 -2.04
CA LEU A 94 18.95 3.80 -2.08
C LEU A 94 19.46 4.11 -0.67
N LEU A 95 18.58 4.19 0.31
CA LEU A 95 18.95 4.38 1.73
C LEU A 95 19.79 3.20 2.23
N ALA A 96 19.42 1.96 1.92
CA ALA A 96 20.19 0.77 2.28
C ALA A 96 21.60 0.80 1.67
N LYS A 97 21.71 1.16 0.38
CA LYS A 97 23.02 1.33 -0.31
C LYS A 97 23.90 2.38 0.38
N LYS A 98 23.34 3.56 0.71
CA LYS A 98 24.07 4.63 1.39
C LYS A 98 24.55 4.23 2.81
N ARG A 99 23.85 3.28 3.44
CA ARG A 99 24.24 2.67 4.73
C ARG A 99 25.22 1.50 4.59
N GLY A 100 25.63 1.15 3.36
CA GLY A 100 26.56 0.05 3.11
C GLY A 100 25.95 -1.35 3.31
N LYS A 101 24.60 -1.48 3.32
CA LYS A 101 23.93 -2.79 3.39
C LYS A 101 24.09 -3.53 2.06
N THR A 102 24.29 -4.84 2.14
CA THR A 102 24.53 -5.71 0.99
C THR A 102 23.40 -6.69 0.73
N ARG A 103 22.50 -6.85 1.71
CA ARG A 103 21.34 -7.74 1.68
C ARG A 103 20.08 -6.98 2.06
N VAL A 104 18.99 -7.35 1.40
CA VAL A 104 17.65 -6.87 1.75
C VAL A 104 16.71 -8.04 1.97
N ILE A 105 15.78 -7.83 2.90
CA ILE A 105 14.64 -8.73 3.13
C ILE A 105 13.35 -7.95 3.02
N ALA A 106 12.27 -8.61 2.63
CA ALA A 106 10.93 -8.02 2.61
C ALA A 106 9.86 -9.09 2.83
N GLU A 107 8.72 -8.65 3.30
CA GLU A 107 7.47 -9.39 3.31
C GLU A 107 6.64 -9.08 2.06
N THR A 108 5.73 -9.96 1.70
CA THR A 108 4.74 -9.67 0.66
C THR A 108 3.48 -10.53 0.82
N GLY A 109 2.31 -9.97 0.46
CA GLY A 109 1.03 -10.68 0.37
C GLY A 109 0.66 -10.92 -1.09
N ALA A 110 0.16 -9.90 -1.79
CA ALA A 110 -0.16 -9.99 -3.22
C ALA A 110 1.06 -10.22 -4.14
N GLY A 111 2.27 -10.15 -3.59
CA GLY A 111 3.52 -10.29 -4.34
C GLY A 111 4.05 -8.99 -4.96
N GLN A 112 3.27 -7.93 -5.01
CA GLN A 112 3.69 -6.67 -5.65
C GLN A 112 4.88 -6.01 -4.95
N HIS A 113 4.88 -5.99 -3.62
CA HIS A 113 6.02 -5.47 -2.86
C HIS A 113 7.26 -6.35 -3.03
N GLY A 114 7.08 -7.68 -3.00
CA GLY A 114 8.16 -8.64 -3.24
C GLY A 114 8.78 -8.49 -4.64
N VAL A 115 7.96 -8.37 -5.67
CA VAL A 115 8.43 -8.13 -7.05
C VAL A 115 9.18 -6.79 -7.16
N ALA A 116 8.65 -5.72 -6.56
CA ALA A 116 9.32 -4.41 -6.57
C ALA A 116 10.68 -4.48 -5.83
N THR A 117 10.73 -5.16 -4.67
CA THR A 117 11.98 -5.33 -3.90
C THR A 117 12.99 -6.17 -4.66
N ALA A 118 12.57 -7.31 -5.24
CA ALA A 118 13.45 -8.15 -6.06
C ALA A 118 13.97 -7.39 -7.28
N THR A 119 13.12 -6.59 -7.93
CA THR A 119 13.50 -5.74 -9.08
C THR A 119 14.59 -4.73 -8.70
N ALA A 120 14.37 -4.00 -7.62
CA ALA A 120 15.36 -3.03 -7.16
C ALA A 120 16.62 -3.69 -6.62
N ALA A 121 16.53 -4.84 -5.93
CA ALA A 121 17.69 -5.59 -5.48
C ALA A 121 18.56 -6.05 -6.67
N ALA A 122 17.95 -6.53 -7.76
CA ALA A 122 18.66 -6.85 -8.98
C ALA A 122 19.36 -5.62 -9.58
N LEU A 123 18.68 -4.47 -9.63
CA LEU A 123 19.25 -3.20 -10.10
C LEU A 123 20.44 -2.75 -9.27
N PHE A 124 20.37 -2.90 -7.93
CA PHE A 124 21.42 -2.45 -7.01
C PHE A 124 22.50 -3.52 -6.74
N GLY A 125 22.34 -4.74 -7.26
CA GLY A 125 23.28 -5.85 -7.04
C GLY A 125 23.30 -6.36 -5.60
N MET A 126 22.15 -6.34 -4.90
CA MET A 126 22.01 -6.78 -3.52
C MET A 126 21.40 -8.18 -3.42
N GLU A 127 21.82 -8.95 -2.41
CA GLU A 127 21.15 -10.20 -2.03
C GLU A 127 19.70 -9.88 -1.59
N CYS A 128 18.73 -10.70 -2.04
CA CYS A 128 17.32 -10.44 -1.77
C CYS A 128 16.61 -11.71 -1.30
N GLU A 129 15.95 -11.63 -0.15
CA GLU A 129 15.12 -12.71 0.37
C GLU A 129 13.71 -12.17 0.70
N ILE A 130 12.69 -12.87 0.18
CA ILE A 130 11.29 -12.45 0.31
C ILE A 130 10.53 -13.49 1.11
N TYR A 131 9.80 -13.04 2.12
CA TYR A 131 8.91 -13.85 2.95
C TYR A 131 7.48 -13.68 2.47
N MET A 132 6.80 -14.78 2.18
CA MET A 132 5.43 -14.79 1.66
C MET A 132 4.67 -15.95 2.28
N GLY A 133 3.45 -15.68 2.74
CA GLY A 133 2.59 -16.71 3.32
C GLY A 133 2.28 -17.81 2.28
N ILE A 134 2.23 -19.07 2.73
CA ILE A 134 2.00 -20.22 1.82
C ILE A 134 0.66 -20.11 1.08
N GLU A 135 -0.36 -19.53 1.71
CA GLU A 135 -1.65 -19.32 1.03
C GLU A 135 -1.54 -18.22 -0.05
N ASP A 136 -0.78 -17.18 0.21
CA ASP A 136 -0.54 -16.12 -0.75
C ASP A 136 0.36 -16.58 -1.92
N THR A 137 1.33 -17.47 -1.68
CA THR A 137 2.15 -18.03 -2.76
C THR A 137 1.32 -18.82 -3.77
N LYS A 138 0.28 -19.51 -3.30
CA LYS A 138 -0.67 -20.23 -4.17
C LYS A 138 -1.56 -19.28 -4.96
N ARG A 139 -2.08 -18.21 -4.29
CA ARG A 139 -2.94 -17.21 -4.92
C ARG A 139 -2.22 -16.40 -6.00
N GLN A 140 -0.91 -16.18 -5.83
CA GLN A 140 -0.09 -15.25 -6.62
C GLN A 140 1.16 -15.91 -7.19
N ALA A 141 1.02 -17.12 -7.73
CA ALA A 141 2.13 -17.93 -8.26
C ALA A 141 2.96 -17.19 -9.33
N LEU A 142 2.33 -16.40 -10.20
CA LEU A 142 3.02 -15.58 -11.20
C LEU A 142 4.00 -14.59 -10.57
N ASN A 143 3.62 -13.93 -9.48
CA ASN A 143 4.51 -13.01 -8.78
C ASN A 143 5.65 -13.74 -8.08
N VAL A 144 5.40 -14.94 -7.53
CA VAL A 144 6.46 -15.80 -6.98
C VAL A 144 7.50 -16.14 -8.06
N TYR A 145 7.05 -16.52 -9.25
CA TYR A 145 7.95 -16.80 -10.37
C TYR A 145 8.76 -15.56 -10.79
N LYS A 146 8.11 -14.38 -10.88
CA LYS A 146 8.81 -13.11 -11.19
C LYS A 146 9.92 -12.80 -10.16
N MET A 147 9.64 -12.95 -8.86
CA MET A 147 10.64 -12.74 -7.81
C MET A 147 11.85 -13.67 -7.96
N ARG A 148 11.60 -14.96 -8.23
CA ARG A 148 12.67 -15.95 -8.48
C ARG A 148 13.46 -15.64 -9.76
N LEU A 149 12.79 -15.22 -10.83
CA LEU A 149 13.42 -14.79 -12.08
C LEU A 149 14.35 -13.59 -11.88
N LEU A 150 13.98 -12.67 -11.00
CA LEU A 150 14.77 -11.50 -10.62
C LEU A 150 15.92 -11.81 -9.65
N GLY A 151 16.11 -13.09 -9.29
CA GLY A 151 17.20 -13.55 -8.44
C GLY A 151 16.90 -13.58 -6.94
N ALA A 152 15.69 -13.23 -6.51
CA ALA A 152 15.33 -13.31 -5.10
C ALA A 152 15.05 -14.76 -4.66
N LYS A 153 15.41 -15.07 -3.41
CA LYS A 153 14.94 -16.28 -2.74
C LYS A 153 13.58 -15.98 -2.11
N VAL A 154 12.60 -16.85 -2.38
CA VAL A 154 11.26 -16.73 -1.81
C VAL A 154 11.06 -17.83 -0.76
N HIS A 155 10.82 -17.39 0.47
CA HIS A 155 10.57 -18.27 1.62
C HIS A 155 9.07 -18.36 1.88
N GLU A 156 8.54 -19.57 1.82
CA GLU A 156 7.14 -19.85 2.12
C GLU A 156 6.93 -19.92 3.63
N VAL A 157 6.11 -19.03 4.16
CA VAL A 157 5.80 -18.99 5.59
C VAL A 157 4.56 -19.81 5.85
N THR A 158 4.72 -20.86 6.65
CA THR A 158 3.65 -21.85 6.94
C THR A 158 3.03 -21.67 8.33
N THR A 159 3.55 -20.76 9.14
CA THR A 159 3.04 -20.47 10.49
C THR A 159 1.77 -19.63 10.44
N GLY A 160 0.96 -19.70 11.49
CA GLY A 160 -0.26 -18.93 11.62
C GLY A 160 -1.29 -19.27 10.55
N THR A 161 -1.83 -18.25 9.89
CA THR A 161 -2.77 -18.39 8.77
C THR A 161 -2.06 -18.54 7.41
N GLY A 162 -0.73 -18.44 7.38
CA GLY A 162 0.05 -18.52 6.15
C GLY A 162 -0.20 -17.35 5.19
N THR A 163 -0.49 -16.16 5.72
CA THR A 163 -0.81 -14.95 4.96
C THR A 163 0.16 -13.80 5.26
N LEU A 164 -0.10 -12.60 4.74
CA LEU A 164 0.75 -11.41 4.87
C LEU A 164 1.18 -11.12 6.32
N LYS A 165 0.28 -11.27 7.30
CA LYS A 165 0.61 -11.04 8.72
C LYS A 165 1.77 -11.91 9.18
N ASP A 166 1.76 -13.18 8.79
CA ASP A 166 2.77 -14.14 9.20
C ASP A 166 4.10 -13.91 8.46
N ALA A 167 4.02 -13.47 7.19
CA ALA A 167 5.18 -13.02 6.43
C ALA A 167 5.89 -11.82 7.08
N VAL A 168 5.13 -10.83 7.58
CA VAL A 168 5.68 -9.70 8.34
C VAL A 168 6.39 -10.17 9.61
N SER A 169 5.75 -11.05 10.36
CA SER A 169 6.32 -11.59 11.61
C SER A 169 7.63 -12.34 11.35
N GLU A 170 7.69 -13.13 10.27
CA GLU A 170 8.90 -13.88 9.90
C GLU A 170 10.01 -12.97 9.40
N ALA A 171 9.70 -11.98 8.57
CA ALA A 171 10.69 -11.01 8.11
C ALA A 171 11.30 -10.22 9.27
N MET A 172 10.49 -9.79 10.25
CA MET A 172 10.98 -9.12 11.45
C MET A 172 11.88 -10.03 12.30
N ARG A 173 11.54 -11.31 12.42
CA ARG A 173 12.33 -12.32 13.13
C ARG A 173 13.68 -12.55 12.45
N GLU A 174 13.66 -12.73 11.12
CA GLU A 174 14.89 -12.91 10.34
C GLU A 174 15.79 -11.67 10.39
N TRP A 175 15.22 -10.47 10.41
CA TRP A 175 16.02 -9.25 10.52
C TRP A 175 16.92 -9.24 11.75
N THR A 176 16.47 -9.84 12.87
CA THR A 176 17.28 -9.93 14.10
C THR A 176 18.56 -10.77 13.92
N ASN A 177 18.58 -11.68 12.96
CA ASN A 177 19.70 -12.59 12.73
C ASN A 177 20.89 -11.92 12.02
N ARG A 178 20.60 -10.90 11.16
CA ARG A 178 21.62 -10.28 10.29
C ARG A 178 21.41 -8.77 10.14
N ILE A 179 21.26 -8.06 11.26
CA ILE A 179 21.01 -6.61 11.25
C ILE A 179 22.17 -5.78 10.69
N GLU A 180 23.41 -6.28 10.79
CA GLU A 180 24.61 -5.53 10.39
C GLU A 180 24.67 -5.33 8.87
N ASP A 181 24.39 -6.35 8.08
CA ASP A 181 24.48 -6.32 6.62
C ASP A 181 23.13 -6.22 5.89
N THR A 182 22.02 -6.33 6.62
CA THR A 182 20.68 -6.45 6.07
C THR A 182 19.82 -5.22 6.36
N HIS A 183 19.11 -4.74 5.33
CA HIS A 183 18.02 -3.79 5.48
C HIS A 183 16.68 -4.49 5.27
N TYR A 184 15.75 -4.28 6.20
CA TYR A 184 14.36 -4.69 6.02
C TYR A 184 13.61 -3.63 5.20
N VAL A 185 13.23 -3.99 3.96
CA VAL A 185 12.44 -3.14 3.07
C VAL A 185 10.97 -3.35 3.41
N LEU A 186 10.46 -2.60 4.39
CA LEU A 186 9.08 -2.73 4.83
C LEU A 186 8.12 -2.15 3.79
N GLY A 187 7.09 -2.92 3.42
CA GLY A 187 6.25 -2.67 2.25
C GLY A 187 5.08 -1.73 2.46
N SER A 188 4.80 -1.27 3.69
CA SER A 188 3.70 -0.37 3.97
C SER A 188 4.06 0.66 5.05
N CYS A 189 3.18 1.66 5.26
CA CYS A 189 3.37 2.73 6.25
C CYS A 189 3.00 2.27 7.67
N MET A 190 3.47 1.09 8.04
CA MET A 190 3.25 0.40 9.30
C MET A 190 4.57 0.04 9.98
N GLY A 191 4.50 -0.66 11.11
CA GLY A 191 5.69 -1.12 11.82
C GLY A 191 6.26 -0.08 12.79
N PRO A 192 7.43 -0.38 13.38
CA PRO A 192 8.06 0.52 14.33
C PRO A 192 8.57 1.78 13.65
N HIS A 193 8.54 2.91 14.35
CA HIS A 193 9.25 4.11 13.90
C HIS A 193 10.73 3.76 13.61
N PRO A 194 11.34 4.19 12.48
CA PRO A 194 10.89 5.24 11.55
C PRO A 194 10.11 4.76 10.31
N PHE A 195 9.79 3.48 10.17
CA PHE A 195 9.18 2.95 8.96
C PHE A 195 7.90 3.66 8.49
N PRO A 196 6.90 3.97 9.36
CA PRO A 196 5.71 4.67 8.90
C PRO A 196 6.03 6.01 8.23
N THR A 197 6.99 6.75 8.76
CA THR A 197 7.44 8.04 8.21
C THR A 197 8.20 7.86 6.90
N ILE A 198 9.15 6.91 6.85
CA ILE A 198 9.96 6.64 5.64
C ILE A 198 9.06 6.25 4.48
N VAL A 199 8.16 5.30 4.69
CA VAL A 199 7.26 4.80 3.64
C VAL A 199 6.31 5.90 3.16
N ARG A 200 5.71 6.66 4.10
CA ARG A 200 4.89 7.82 3.74
C ARG A 200 5.65 8.80 2.85
N ASP A 201 6.83 9.20 3.27
CA ASP A 201 7.60 10.25 2.58
C ASP A 201 7.98 9.81 1.15
N PHE A 202 8.37 8.54 0.96
CA PHE A 202 8.65 8.02 -0.38
C PHE A 202 7.40 7.80 -1.23
N GLN A 203 6.24 7.57 -0.62
CA GLN A 203 4.97 7.48 -1.35
C GLN A 203 4.30 8.84 -1.57
N ALA A 204 4.69 9.88 -0.85
CA ALA A 204 4.08 11.21 -0.93
C ALA A 204 4.24 11.88 -2.31
N VAL A 205 5.13 11.38 -3.16
CA VAL A 205 5.24 11.77 -4.58
C VAL A 205 3.88 11.63 -5.31
N ILE A 206 3.04 10.68 -4.90
CA ILE A 206 1.70 10.47 -5.49
C ILE A 206 0.84 11.72 -5.30
N SER A 207 0.65 12.18 -4.07
CA SER A 207 -0.18 13.36 -3.79
C SER A 207 0.44 14.65 -4.27
N LYS A 208 1.78 14.77 -4.26
CA LYS A 208 2.46 15.92 -4.86
C LYS A 208 2.10 16.06 -6.33
N GLU A 209 2.23 14.98 -7.10
CA GLU A 209 1.89 14.98 -8.52
C GLU A 209 0.38 15.18 -8.75
N ILE A 210 -0.51 14.60 -7.92
CA ILE A 210 -1.95 14.86 -8.03
C ILE A 210 -2.24 16.36 -7.91
N LYS A 211 -1.65 17.05 -6.92
CA LYS A 211 -1.85 18.51 -6.76
C LYS A 211 -1.40 19.28 -7.99
N GLU A 212 -0.19 19.02 -8.47
CA GLU A 212 0.39 19.69 -9.64
C GLU A 212 -0.48 19.45 -10.89
N GLN A 213 -0.84 18.20 -11.16
CA GLN A 213 -1.63 17.80 -12.33
C GLN A 213 -3.09 18.29 -12.26
N MET A 214 -3.69 18.38 -11.07
CA MET A 214 -5.03 18.95 -10.90
C MET A 214 -5.04 20.46 -11.16
N LEU A 215 -4.04 21.17 -10.64
CA LEU A 215 -3.90 22.60 -10.92
C LEU A 215 -3.66 22.88 -12.41
N GLU A 216 -2.88 22.04 -13.08
CA GLU A 216 -2.67 22.14 -14.54
C GLU A 216 -3.95 21.90 -15.34
N LYS A 217 -4.73 20.86 -14.97
CA LYS A 217 -5.89 20.42 -15.76
C LYS A 217 -7.19 21.17 -15.43
N GLU A 218 -7.42 21.49 -14.18
CA GLU A 218 -8.68 22.05 -13.68
C GLU A 218 -8.52 23.41 -13.00
N GLY A 219 -7.28 23.89 -12.79
CA GLY A 219 -6.99 25.14 -12.09
C GLY A 219 -7.34 25.13 -10.59
N ARG A 220 -7.68 23.96 -10.03
CA ARG A 220 -8.06 23.80 -8.62
C ARG A 220 -7.73 22.40 -8.10
N LEU A 221 -7.81 22.23 -6.77
CA LEU A 221 -7.70 20.95 -6.09
C LEU A 221 -8.99 20.11 -6.26
N PRO A 222 -8.92 18.79 -6.12
CA PRO A 222 -10.11 17.93 -6.16
C PRO A 222 -10.96 18.11 -4.92
N ASP A 223 -12.24 17.74 -4.99
CA ASP A 223 -13.14 17.71 -3.83
C ASP A 223 -12.92 16.47 -2.96
N ALA A 224 -12.47 15.37 -3.55
CA ALA A 224 -12.18 14.12 -2.83
C ALA A 224 -11.01 13.36 -3.46
N VAL A 225 -10.20 12.72 -2.61
CA VAL A 225 -9.17 11.75 -3.00
C VAL A 225 -9.47 10.41 -2.33
N LEU A 226 -9.62 9.37 -3.15
CA LEU A 226 -9.95 8.02 -2.73
C LEU A 226 -8.77 7.08 -2.96
N ALA A 227 -8.51 6.21 -2.00
CA ALA A 227 -7.51 5.15 -2.14
C ALA A 227 -7.91 3.92 -1.32
N CYS A 228 -7.57 2.71 -1.79
CA CYS A 228 -7.75 1.49 -1.01
C CYS A 228 -6.78 1.45 0.17
N VAL A 229 -7.17 0.79 1.25
CA VAL A 229 -6.39 0.73 2.49
C VAL A 229 -6.30 -0.70 3.01
N GLY A 230 -5.08 -1.24 3.03
CA GLY A 230 -4.67 -2.36 3.87
C GLY A 230 -3.76 -1.82 4.98
N GLY A 231 -2.43 -2.01 4.89
CA GLY A 231 -1.48 -1.27 5.72
C GLY A 231 -1.47 0.24 5.44
N GLY A 232 -1.85 0.66 4.23
CA GLY A 232 -2.20 2.03 3.88
C GLY A 232 -1.14 2.83 3.11
N SER A 233 -0.12 2.20 2.52
CA SER A 233 0.98 2.94 1.87
C SER A 233 0.55 3.77 0.66
N ASN A 234 -0.28 3.19 -0.24
CA ASN A 234 -0.79 3.96 -1.37
C ASN A 234 -1.71 5.09 -0.93
N ALA A 235 -2.54 4.84 0.06
CA ALA A 235 -3.48 5.83 0.56
C ALA A 235 -2.77 7.00 1.25
N ILE A 236 -1.78 6.74 2.13
CA ILE A 236 -1.03 7.85 2.74
C ILE A 236 -0.23 8.62 1.69
N GLY A 237 0.29 7.94 0.66
CA GLY A 237 0.93 8.59 -0.49
C GLY A 237 -0.01 9.53 -1.23
N ALA A 238 -1.26 9.11 -1.46
CA ALA A 238 -2.29 9.92 -2.10
C ALA A 238 -2.84 11.05 -1.22
N PHE A 239 -2.79 10.89 0.11
CA PHE A 239 -3.39 11.83 1.08
C PHE A 239 -2.43 12.87 1.61
N TYR A 240 -1.15 12.54 1.77
CA TYR A 240 -0.22 13.28 2.61
C TYR A 240 -0.14 14.78 2.29
N ASN A 241 0.03 15.14 1.04
CA ASN A 241 0.12 16.55 0.65
C ASN A 241 -1.24 17.29 0.67
N PHE A 242 -2.34 16.59 0.93
CA PHE A 242 -3.68 17.18 1.11
C PHE A 242 -4.12 17.29 2.57
N ILE A 243 -3.31 16.82 3.52
CA ILE A 243 -3.73 16.81 4.95
C ILE A 243 -4.12 18.19 5.43
N GLU A 244 -3.39 19.22 5.00
CA GLU A 244 -3.68 20.62 5.37
C GLU A 244 -4.75 21.29 4.49
N ASP A 245 -5.09 20.72 3.34
CA ASP A 245 -6.16 21.22 2.46
C ASP A 245 -7.52 20.70 2.97
N LYS A 246 -8.10 21.38 3.94
CA LYS A 246 -9.28 20.90 4.69
C LYS A 246 -10.54 20.75 3.84
N ASP A 247 -10.61 21.43 2.71
CA ASP A 247 -11.72 21.32 1.75
C ASP A 247 -11.64 20.07 0.87
N VAL A 248 -10.50 19.38 0.85
CA VAL A 248 -10.31 18.11 0.15
C VAL A 248 -10.66 16.96 1.08
N GLN A 249 -11.69 16.18 0.74
CA GLN A 249 -12.04 14.97 1.47
C GLN A 249 -11.03 13.86 1.19
N LEU A 250 -10.57 13.18 2.24
CA LEU A 250 -9.68 12.03 2.14
C LEU A 250 -10.45 10.78 2.56
N ILE A 251 -10.56 9.80 1.65
CA ILE A 251 -11.41 8.63 1.87
C ILE A 251 -10.60 7.36 1.62
N GLY A 252 -10.35 6.61 2.68
CA GLY A 252 -9.73 5.29 2.65
C GLY A 252 -10.79 4.19 2.49
N CYS A 253 -10.59 3.30 1.53
CA CYS A 253 -11.51 2.20 1.24
C CYS A 253 -10.91 0.88 1.73
N GLU A 254 -11.43 0.35 2.83
CA GLU A 254 -11.00 -0.89 3.46
C GLU A 254 -11.70 -2.11 2.86
N ALA A 255 -11.07 -3.28 2.96
CA ALA A 255 -11.63 -4.54 2.51
C ALA A 255 -12.56 -5.14 3.57
N ALA A 256 -13.84 -5.10 3.34
CA ALA A 256 -14.84 -5.73 4.22
C ALA A 256 -14.97 -7.25 4.01
N GLY A 257 -14.30 -7.82 3.02
CA GLY A 257 -14.44 -9.24 2.71
C GLY A 257 -15.89 -9.62 2.44
N ARG A 258 -16.45 -10.50 3.24
CA ARG A 258 -17.87 -10.90 3.15
C ARG A 258 -18.80 -10.03 3.99
N GLY A 259 -18.28 -8.97 4.59
CA GLY A 259 -19.04 -7.98 5.36
C GLY A 259 -18.47 -7.73 6.75
N VAL A 260 -18.57 -6.49 7.23
CA VAL A 260 -18.05 -6.08 8.57
C VAL A 260 -18.71 -6.77 9.75
N ASN A 261 -19.88 -7.36 9.57
CA ASN A 261 -20.61 -8.12 10.57
C ASN A 261 -20.32 -9.63 10.54
N THR A 262 -19.32 -10.03 9.77
CA THR A 262 -18.88 -11.43 9.65
C THR A 262 -17.47 -11.60 10.23
N ALA A 263 -17.07 -12.85 10.45
CA ALA A 263 -15.67 -13.17 10.82
C ALA A 263 -14.68 -13.02 9.64
N GLU A 264 -15.20 -12.87 8.43
CA GLU A 264 -14.41 -12.81 7.18
C GLU A 264 -14.35 -11.37 6.66
N THR A 265 -13.64 -10.51 7.40
CA THR A 265 -13.41 -9.09 7.07
C THR A 265 -11.98 -8.69 7.41
N ALA A 266 -11.44 -7.71 6.68
CA ALA A 266 -10.16 -7.07 6.97
C ALA A 266 -10.32 -5.54 7.17
N ALA A 267 -11.54 -5.06 7.39
CA ALA A 267 -11.83 -3.64 7.61
C ALA A 267 -11.43 -3.21 9.02
N THR A 268 -10.18 -2.83 9.19
CA THR A 268 -9.55 -2.59 10.49
C THR A 268 -10.12 -1.38 11.24
N ILE A 269 -10.41 -0.28 10.57
CA ILE A 269 -11.05 0.89 11.23
C ILE A 269 -12.48 0.55 11.64
N ALA A 270 -13.21 -0.18 10.80
CA ALA A 270 -14.61 -0.54 11.08
C ALA A 270 -14.74 -1.55 12.24
N THR A 271 -13.81 -2.50 12.38
CA THR A 271 -13.97 -3.65 13.31
C THR A 271 -12.86 -3.79 14.34
N GLY A 272 -11.73 -3.12 14.13
CA GLY A 272 -10.55 -3.24 14.98
C GLY A 272 -10.63 -2.43 16.27
N ARG A 273 -9.67 -2.68 17.15
CA ARG A 273 -9.49 -1.96 18.41
C ARG A 273 -8.05 -1.49 18.56
N LEU A 274 -7.85 -0.47 19.39
CA LEU A 274 -6.50 0.06 19.67
C LEU A 274 -5.67 -1.00 20.41
N GLY A 275 -4.43 -1.18 19.96
CA GLY A 275 -3.48 -2.08 20.58
C GLY A 275 -2.08 -1.95 19.98
N ILE A 276 -1.21 -2.88 20.35
CA ILE A 276 0.19 -2.92 19.89
C ILE A 276 0.39 -4.21 19.11
N PHE A 277 0.87 -4.07 17.87
CA PHE A 277 1.28 -5.21 17.07
C PHE A 277 2.29 -4.77 15.99
N HIS A 278 3.10 -5.69 15.49
CA HIS A 278 4.16 -5.40 14.51
C HIS A 278 5.00 -4.16 14.83
N GLY A 279 5.28 -3.94 16.13
CA GLY A 279 6.16 -2.87 16.61
C GLY A 279 5.53 -1.47 16.69
N MET A 280 4.23 -1.34 16.47
CA MET A 280 3.50 -0.07 16.50
C MET A 280 2.25 -0.13 17.37
N LYS A 281 1.80 1.02 17.88
CA LYS A 281 0.47 1.20 18.45
C LYS A 281 -0.46 1.74 17.37
N SER A 282 -1.53 1.01 17.07
CA SER A 282 -2.51 1.37 16.04
C SER A 282 -3.81 0.61 16.26
N TYR A 283 -4.79 0.76 15.34
CA TYR A 283 -5.93 -0.13 15.28
C TYR A 283 -5.55 -1.44 14.61
N PHE A 284 -6.06 -2.56 15.13
CA PHE A 284 -5.98 -3.86 14.48
C PHE A 284 -7.16 -4.76 14.89
N CYS A 285 -7.47 -5.74 14.05
CA CYS A 285 -8.53 -6.71 14.30
C CYS A 285 -8.10 -7.65 15.43
N GLN A 286 -8.90 -7.72 16.49
CA GLN A 286 -8.62 -8.47 17.70
C GLN A 286 -9.78 -9.39 18.06
N ASP A 287 -9.45 -10.57 18.59
CA ASP A 287 -10.40 -11.43 19.24
C ASP A 287 -10.80 -10.92 20.65
N GLU A 288 -11.65 -11.66 21.36
CA GLU A 288 -12.11 -11.29 22.69
C GLU A 288 -10.98 -11.22 23.75
N TYR A 289 -9.85 -11.90 23.50
CA TYR A 289 -8.68 -11.93 24.38
C TYR A 289 -7.62 -10.89 24.00
N GLY A 290 -7.85 -10.08 22.97
CA GLY A 290 -6.90 -9.08 22.50
C GLY A 290 -5.80 -9.64 21.59
N GLN A 291 -5.91 -10.90 21.14
CA GLN A 291 -5.00 -11.47 20.15
C GLN A 291 -5.38 -11.02 18.74
N ILE A 292 -4.43 -11.09 17.82
CA ILE A 292 -4.68 -10.76 16.40
C ILE A 292 -5.72 -11.73 15.86
N ALA A 293 -6.89 -11.22 15.48
CA ALA A 293 -7.93 -12.03 14.86
C ALA A 293 -7.55 -12.42 13.43
N PRO A 294 -7.93 -13.59 12.95
CA PRO A 294 -7.89 -13.90 11.53
C PRO A 294 -8.75 -12.90 10.76
N VAL A 295 -8.28 -12.50 9.59
CA VAL A 295 -8.99 -11.61 8.67
C VAL A 295 -9.14 -12.27 7.31
N TYR A 296 -9.98 -11.69 6.46
CA TYR A 296 -10.19 -12.21 5.12
C TYR A 296 -10.52 -11.09 4.12
N SER A 297 -9.92 -11.18 2.96
CA SER A 297 -10.27 -10.44 1.76
C SER A 297 -9.95 -11.26 0.52
N ILE A 298 -10.72 -11.11 -0.55
CA ILE A 298 -10.36 -11.62 -1.88
C ILE A 298 -9.02 -10.99 -2.36
N SER A 299 -8.70 -9.82 -1.87
CA SER A 299 -7.45 -9.11 -2.14
C SER A 299 -6.35 -9.52 -1.16
N ALA A 300 -5.36 -10.27 -1.62
CA ALA A 300 -4.21 -10.65 -0.79
C ALA A 300 -3.42 -9.42 -0.27
N GLY A 301 -3.42 -8.31 -1.01
CA GLY A 301 -2.75 -7.07 -0.61
C GLY A 301 -3.47 -6.28 0.47
N LEU A 302 -4.77 -6.52 0.67
CA LEU A 302 -5.60 -5.92 1.73
C LEU A 302 -5.95 -6.92 2.86
N ASP A 303 -5.55 -8.18 2.73
CA ASP A 303 -5.73 -9.25 3.72
C ASP A 303 -4.73 -9.07 4.87
N TYR A 304 -4.90 -8.00 5.63
CA TYR A 304 -4.01 -7.58 6.71
C TYR A 304 -4.83 -7.06 7.90
N PRO A 305 -4.56 -7.53 9.13
CA PRO A 305 -5.40 -7.24 10.28
C PRO A 305 -5.16 -5.89 10.93
N GLY A 306 -4.42 -4.99 10.34
CA GLY A 306 -4.06 -3.71 10.93
C GLY A 306 -3.95 -2.57 9.93
N ILE A 307 -3.69 -1.37 10.45
CA ILE A 307 -3.57 -0.15 9.65
C ILE A 307 -2.37 0.69 10.14
N GLY A 308 -1.76 1.45 9.25
CA GLY A 308 -0.69 2.36 9.59
C GLY A 308 -1.09 3.39 10.66
N PRO A 309 -0.19 3.74 11.60
CA PRO A 309 -0.52 4.59 12.73
C PRO A 309 -0.91 6.01 12.33
N GLU A 310 -0.43 6.52 11.21
CA GLU A 310 -0.83 7.84 10.70
C GLU A 310 -2.27 7.82 10.19
N HIS A 311 -2.72 6.74 9.55
CA HIS A 311 -4.13 6.55 9.19
C HIS A 311 -5.04 6.50 10.42
N ALA A 312 -4.62 5.78 11.46
CA ALA A 312 -5.34 5.74 12.72
C ALA A 312 -5.51 7.14 13.32
N ASN A 313 -4.47 7.97 13.28
CA ASN A 313 -4.54 9.36 13.71
C ASN A 313 -5.43 10.23 12.80
N LEU A 314 -5.37 10.05 11.48
CA LEU A 314 -6.25 10.78 10.55
C LEU A 314 -7.73 10.43 10.78
N TYR A 315 -8.03 9.20 11.15
CA TYR A 315 -9.36 8.78 11.55
C TYR A 315 -9.79 9.43 12.87
N ASP A 316 -8.98 9.34 13.93
CA ASP A 316 -9.29 9.89 15.26
C ASP A 316 -9.52 11.40 15.22
N THR A 317 -8.77 12.10 14.38
CA THR A 317 -8.90 13.56 14.22
C THR A 317 -10.02 13.97 13.27
N GLY A 318 -10.70 13.01 12.65
CA GLY A 318 -11.74 13.27 11.65
C GLY A 318 -11.19 13.86 10.34
N ARG A 319 -9.85 13.78 10.11
CA ARG A 319 -9.25 14.33 8.88
C ARG A 319 -9.50 13.43 7.67
N ALA A 320 -9.56 12.13 7.86
CA ALA A 320 -9.90 11.17 6.82
C ALA A 320 -11.08 10.29 7.26
N GLN A 321 -11.89 9.88 6.29
CA GLN A 321 -12.94 8.89 6.45
C GLN A 321 -12.43 7.53 5.98
N TYR A 322 -12.94 6.47 6.59
CA TYR A 322 -12.67 5.09 6.16
C TYR A 322 -13.98 4.36 5.96
N VAL A 323 -14.11 3.74 4.81
CA VAL A 323 -15.33 3.03 4.38
C VAL A 323 -15.01 1.59 4.06
N ALA A 324 -15.91 0.70 4.38
CA ALA A 324 -15.77 -0.72 4.16
C ALA A 324 -16.42 -1.12 2.83
N ILE A 325 -15.68 -1.86 1.99
CA ILE A 325 -16.10 -2.34 0.67
C ILE A 325 -16.03 -3.86 0.67
N THR A 326 -17.12 -4.53 0.30
CA THR A 326 -17.18 -5.99 0.23
C THR A 326 -16.47 -6.54 -1.00
N ASP A 327 -16.17 -7.84 -0.98
CA ASP A 327 -15.58 -8.54 -2.12
C ASP A 327 -16.45 -8.42 -3.37
N ASP A 328 -17.78 -8.59 -3.24
CA ASP A 328 -18.71 -8.44 -4.37
C ASP A 328 -18.64 -7.05 -5.00
N GLU A 329 -18.65 -6.00 -4.17
CA GLU A 329 -18.53 -4.62 -4.65
C GLU A 329 -17.20 -4.36 -5.35
N ALA A 330 -16.11 -4.91 -4.81
CA ALA A 330 -14.77 -4.78 -5.40
C ALA A 330 -14.66 -5.53 -6.73
N VAL A 331 -15.22 -6.74 -6.83
CA VAL A 331 -15.23 -7.53 -8.07
C VAL A 331 -16.09 -6.85 -9.15
N ASP A 332 -17.26 -6.34 -8.77
CA ASP A 332 -18.12 -5.58 -9.69
C ASP A 332 -17.40 -4.33 -10.22
N ALA A 333 -16.69 -3.62 -9.36
CA ALA A 333 -15.92 -2.44 -9.74
C ALA A 333 -14.69 -2.77 -10.61
N PHE A 334 -14.03 -3.90 -10.36
CA PHE A 334 -12.96 -4.43 -11.20
C PHE A 334 -13.44 -4.64 -12.63
N GLU A 335 -14.57 -5.35 -12.79
CA GLU A 335 -15.17 -5.61 -14.10
C GLU A 335 -15.70 -4.33 -14.74
N TYR A 336 -16.33 -3.45 -13.96
CA TYR A 336 -16.87 -2.19 -14.44
C TYR A 336 -15.77 -1.32 -15.06
N LEU A 337 -14.69 -1.04 -14.33
CA LEU A 337 -13.60 -0.21 -14.84
C LEU A 337 -12.94 -0.83 -16.07
N SER A 338 -12.81 -2.16 -16.08
CA SER A 338 -12.26 -2.90 -17.23
C SER A 338 -13.09 -2.70 -18.49
N ARG A 339 -14.43 -2.72 -18.37
CA ARG A 339 -15.33 -2.57 -19.49
C ARG A 339 -15.53 -1.13 -19.93
N ILE A 340 -15.59 -0.18 -18.97
CA ILE A 340 -15.95 1.21 -19.29
C ILE A 340 -14.75 2.04 -19.75
N GLU A 341 -13.57 1.81 -19.21
CA GLU A 341 -12.36 2.58 -19.55
C GLU A 341 -11.23 1.73 -20.16
N GLY A 342 -11.42 0.40 -20.30
CA GLY A 342 -10.37 -0.48 -20.80
C GLY A 342 -9.16 -0.59 -19.84
N ILE A 343 -9.38 -0.37 -18.56
CA ILE A 343 -8.34 -0.42 -17.51
C ILE A 343 -8.66 -1.56 -16.57
N ILE A 344 -7.81 -2.57 -16.51
CA ILE A 344 -7.92 -3.69 -15.57
C ILE A 344 -7.16 -3.31 -14.29
N PRO A 345 -7.85 -2.85 -13.22
CA PRO A 345 -7.18 -2.43 -12.00
C PRO A 345 -6.77 -3.63 -11.16
N ALA A 346 -5.79 -3.47 -10.28
CA ALA A 346 -5.60 -4.44 -9.21
C ALA A 346 -6.88 -4.55 -8.35
N ILE A 347 -7.18 -5.74 -7.85
CA ILE A 347 -8.36 -5.94 -7.01
C ILE A 347 -8.32 -5.06 -5.76
N GLU A 348 -7.12 -4.74 -5.26
CA GLU A 348 -6.92 -3.75 -4.21
C GLU A 348 -7.52 -2.40 -4.62
N SER A 349 -7.14 -1.88 -5.78
CA SER A 349 -7.60 -0.58 -6.30
C SER A 349 -9.10 -0.56 -6.60
N ALA A 350 -9.67 -1.71 -6.95
CA ALA A 350 -11.09 -1.85 -7.24
C ALA A 350 -11.98 -1.48 -6.04
N HIS A 351 -11.48 -1.62 -4.80
CA HIS A 351 -12.19 -1.16 -3.60
C HIS A 351 -12.43 0.36 -3.63
N ALA A 352 -11.45 1.14 -4.05
CA ALA A 352 -11.59 2.59 -4.20
C ALA A 352 -12.50 2.96 -5.38
N ILE A 353 -12.42 2.22 -6.49
CA ILE A 353 -13.33 2.39 -7.64
C ILE A 353 -14.77 2.10 -7.21
N ALA A 354 -15.03 1.04 -6.44
CA ALA A 354 -16.36 0.71 -5.94
C ALA A 354 -16.98 1.86 -5.15
N TYR A 355 -16.18 2.51 -4.30
CA TYR A 355 -16.70 3.65 -3.55
C TYR A 355 -16.91 4.88 -4.44
N ALA A 356 -16.05 5.13 -5.41
CA ALA A 356 -16.27 6.19 -6.40
C ALA A 356 -17.59 5.99 -7.16
N MET A 357 -17.92 4.74 -7.54
CA MET A 357 -19.20 4.41 -8.18
C MET A 357 -20.40 4.74 -7.29
N LYS A 358 -20.26 4.62 -5.97
CA LYS A 358 -21.34 4.95 -5.02
C LYS A 358 -21.54 6.45 -4.84
N ILE A 359 -20.45 7.22 -4.73
CA ILE A 359 -20.56 8.64 -4.35
C ILE A 359 -20.63 9.58 -5.54
N ALA A 360 -20.01 9.25 -6.68
CA ALA A 360 -19.98 10.15 -7.84
C ALA A 360 -21.37 10.58 -8.30
N PRO A 361 -22.39 9.68 -8.42
CA PRO A 361 -23.74 10.07 -8.82
C PRO A 361 -24.42 11.03 -7.84
N THR A 362 -23.98 11.07 -6.58
CA THR A 362 -24.58 11.92 -5.52
C THR A 362 -23.95 13.31 -5.46
N MET A 363 -22.85 13.52 -6.16
CA MET A 363 -22.10 14.78 -6.17
C MET A 363 -22.47 15.63 -7.40
N GLY A 364 -22.31 16.94 -7.28
CA GLY A 364 -22.53 17.87 -8.40
C GLY A 364 -21.55 17.64 -9.55
N LYS A 365 -21.95 17.97 -10.78
CA LYS A 365 -21.10 17.86 -11.98
C LYS A 365 -19.88 18.77 -11.99
N ASP A 366 -19.86 19.76 -11.10
CA ASP A 366 -18.73 20.66 -10.85
C ASP A 366 -17.71 20.07 -9.89
N LYS A 367 -18.05 18.96 -9.22
CA LYS A 367 -17.19 18.27 -8.26
C LYS A 367 -16.20 17.34 -8.94
N ILE A 368 -15.06 17.09 -8.29
CA ILE A 368 -13.97 16.29 -8.81
C ILE A 368 -13.56 15.25 -7.78
N ILE A 369 -13.51 13.99 -8.21
CA ILE A 369 -12.98 12.86 -7.45
C ILE A 369 -11.70 12.40 -8.13
N VAL A 370 -10.64 12.23 -7.35
CA VAL A 370 -9.42 11.52 -7.78
C VAL A 370 -9.38 10.16 -7.10
N VAL A 371 -9.25 9.10 -7.88
CA VAL A 371 -9.06 7.72 -7.37
C VAL A 371 -7.61 7.29 -7.65
N ASN A 372 -6.91 6.86 -6.63
CA ASN A 372 -5.58 6.29 -6.81
C ASN A 372 -5.68 4.83 -7.28
N VAL A 373 -5.41 4.58 -8.56
CA VAL A 373 -5.30 3.22 -9.12
C VAL A 373 -3.91 2.71 -8.78
N SER A 374 -3.79 2.07 -7.64
CA SER A 374 -2.52 1.73 -6.98
C SER A 374 -1.71 0.65 -7.68
N GLY A 375 -2.36 -0.17 -8.51
CA GLY A 375 -1.72 -1.24 -9.27
C GLY A 375 -2.61 -1.80 -10.38
N ARG A 376 -2.00 -2.61 -11.26
CA ARG A 376 -2.70 -3.27 -12.37
C ARG A 376 -3.17 -4.67 -11.99
N GLY A 377 -4.22 -5.13 -12.67
CA GLY A 377 -4.97 -6.32 -12.31
C GLY A 377 -4.64 -7.59 -13.08
N ASP A 378 -3.58 -7.62 -13.90
CA ASP A 378 -3.20 -8.84 -14.64
C ASP A 378 -3.03 -10.04 -13.70
N LYS A 379 -2.46 -9.80 -12.54
CA LYS A 379 -2.24 -10.80 -11.49
C LYS A 379 -3.54 -11.35 -10.88
N ASP A 380 -4.66 -10.63 -11.03
CA ASP A 380 -5.92 -10.92 -10.34
C ASP A 380 -6.96 -11.57 -11.27
N CYS A 381 -6.72 -11.59 -12.59
CA CYS A 381 -7.69 -12.09 -13.57
C CYS A 381 -8.15 -13.54 -13.25
N ALA A 382 -7.22 -14.43 -12.91
CA ALA A 382 -7.56 -15.80 -12.53
C ALA A 382 -8.38 -15.89 -11.24
N ALA A 383 -8.10 -15.03 -10.25
CA ALA A 383 -8.86 -14.99 -9.01
C ALA A 383 -10.29 -14.48 -9.24
N ILE A 384 -10.44 -13.44 -10.08
CA ILE A 384 -11.75 -12.89 -10.45
C ILE A 384 -12.57 -13.92 -11.23
N ALA A 385 -11.97 -14.61 -12.22
CA ALA A 385 -12.63 -15.68 -12.98
C ALA A 385 -13.16 -16.76 -12.03
N ARG A 386 -12.31 -17.29 -11.13
CA ARG A 386 -12.75 -18.27 -10.12
C ARG A 386 -13.87 -17.75 -9.23
N TYR A 387 -13.81 -16.49 -8.83
CA TYR A 387 -14.87 -15.86 -8.02
C TYR A 387 -16.21 -15.84 -8.75
N ARG A 388 -16.20 -15.65 -10.07
CA ARG A 388 -17.38 -15.71 -10.94
C ARG A 388 -17.78 -17.13 -11.37
N GLY A 389 -17.05 -18.15 -10.93
CA GLY A 389 -17.30 -19.56 -11.28
C GLY A 389 -16.77 -19.96 -12.66
N GLU A 390 -15.87 -19.14 -13.21
CA GLU A 390 -15.15 -19.44 -14.46
C GLU A 390 -13.77 -20.04 -14.14
N ASP A 391 -13.30 -20.98 -14.95
CA ASP A 391 -11.97 -21.55 -14.86
C ASP A 391 -11.14 -21.12 -16.06
N ILE A 392 -10.04 -20.41 -15.82
CA ILE A 392 -9.05 -20.11 -16.84
C ILE A 392 -7.90 -21.08 -16.69
N HIS A 393 -7.73 -21.94 -17.67
CA HIS A 393 -6.55 -22.78 -17.78
C HIS A 393 -5.36 -21.89 -18.16
N GLU A 394 -4.39 -21.76 -17.27
CA GLU A 394 -3.09 -21.13 -17.54
C GLU A 394 -2.14 -22.11 -18.23
#